data_c0070789737487d5ef0a1fab20ad6d65
#
_entry.id   c0070789737487d5ef0a1fab20ad6d65
#
_cell.length_a   1.000
_cell.length_b   1.000
_cell.length_c   1.000
_cell.angle_alpha   90.00
_cell.angle_beta   90.00
_cell.angle_gamma   90.00
#
_symmetry.space_group_name_H-M   'P 1'
#
loop_
_entity.id
_entity.type
_entity.pdbx_description
1 polymer ?
#
loop_
_entity_poly.entity_id
_entity_poly.type
_entity_poly.pdbx_seq_one_letter_code
_entity_poly.pdbx_strand_id
1 'polypeptide(L)'
;QPQHTLDLPSFRINKNLITNRQYEFFTMDTGYPAPGHWPEGRVSQTLANHPVVYVDWHDAQAFCDWANVKLPTEPQWERAARSVDGRIWPWGNIPPNDNKFANFGQKGKSGETSEVGNYPLGASAEGVLDLAGNVWEMVASAYRPYPYRSDDGREDLSLDEQLVLRGGSFFSPHPRYLRASVRSMSFKTRRRDHIGFRVVER
;
A
#
# COMPACT_ATOMS: atom_id res chain seq x y z
N GLN A 1 11.35 -2.78 16.55
CA GLN A 1 10.96 -1.41 16.95
C GLN A 1 10.15 -1.51 18.24
N PRO A 2 10.19 -0.50 19.13
CA PRO A 2 9.48 -0.58 20.41
C PRO A 2 7.96 -0.64 20.17
N GLN A 3 7.30 -1.55 20.89
CA GLN A 3 5.84 -1.61 20.92
C GLN A 3 5.32 -0.43 21.73
N HIS A 4 4.24 0.19 21.27
CA HIS A 4 3.56 1.30 21.93
C HIS A 4 2.07 1.28 21.58
N THR A 5 1.28 1.99 22.35
CA THR A 5 -0.16 2.11 22.15
C THR A 5 -0.47 3.47 21.55
N LEU A 6 -1.39 3.50 20.60
CA LEU A 6 -1.92 4.71 19.98
C LEU A 6 -3.44 4.65 19.98
N ASP A 7 -4.06 5.76 20.35
CA ASP A 7 -5.49 5.97 20.16
C ASP A 7 -5.74 6.53 18.77
N LEU A 8 -6.54 5.83 17.97
CA LEU A 8 -6.92 6.25 16.64
C LEU A 8 -8.44 6.46 16.59
N PRO A 9 -8.91 7.58 16.03
CA PRO A 9 -10.33 7.72 15.72
C PRO A 9 -10.77 6.61 14.75
N SER A 10 -12.06 6.30 14.74
CA SER A 10 -12.61 5.36 13.75
C SER A 10 -12.39 5.88 12.33
N PHE A 11 -12.07 5.00 11.41
CA PHE A 11 -11.85 5.34 10.00
C PHE A 11 -12.35 4.21 9.09
N ARG A 12 -12.59 4.54 7.84
CA ARG A 12 -12.88 3.56 6.79
C ARG A 12 -11.69 3.50 5.83
N ILE A 13 -11.26 2.29 5.53
CA ILE A 13 -10.14 2.02 4.59
C ILE A 13 -10.64 1.15 3.45
N ASN A 14 -10.16 1.41 2.24
CA ASN A 14 -10.47 0.56 1.09
C ASN A 14 -10.04 -0.88 1.34
N LYS A 15 -10.94 -1.81 1.01
CA LYS A 15 -10.69 -3.25 1.11
C LYS A 15 -9.50 -3.67 0.24
N ASN A 16 -9.39 -3.13 -0.95
CA ASN A 16 -8.35 -3.45 -1.94
C ASN A 16 -7.43 -2.25 -2.19
N LEU A 17 -6.31 -2.51 -2.83
CA LEU A 17 -5.46 -1.48 -3.46
C LEU A 17 -6.24 -0.74 -4.55
N ILE A 18 -5.80 0.47 -4.91
CA ILE A 18 -6.31 1.17 -6.10
C ILE A 18 -5.84 0.42 -7.34
N THR A 19 -6.81 0.06 -8.20
CA THR A 19 -6.55 -0.69 -9.42
C THR A 19 -6.14 0.22 -10.57
N ASN A 20 -5.49 -0.37 -11.58
CA ASN A 20 -5.20 0.33 -12.83
C ASN A 20 -6.47 0.90 -13.48
N ARG A 21 -7.58 0.15 -13.47
CA ARG A 21 -8.87 0.62 -13.99
C ARG A 21 -9.38 1.86 -13.28
N GLN A 22 -9.31 1.89 -11.95
CA GLN A 22 -9.74 3.07 -11.17
C GLN A 22 -8.84 4.27 -11.47
N TYR A 23 -7.54 4.05 -11.58
CA TYR A 23 -6.60 5.10 -11.91
C TYR A 23 -6.75 5.59 -13.36
N GLU A 24 -7.11 4.72 -14.32
CA GLU A 24 -7.42 5.10 -15.69
C GLU A 24 -8.64 6.04 -15.76
N PHE A 25 -9.69 5.77 -14.98
CA PHE A 25 -10.83 6.70 -14.88
C PHE A 25 -10.39 8.10 -14.44
N PHE A 26 -9.53 8.19 -13.43
CA PHE A 26 -8.97 9.46 -12.98
C PHE A 26 -8.20 10.18 -14.09
N THR A 27 -7.29 9.48 -14.78
CA THR A 27 -6.50 10.11 -15.85
C THR A 27 -7.34 10.56 -17.03
N MET A 28 -8.39 9.81 -17.36
CA MET A 28 -9.34 10.18 -18.43
C MET A 28 -10.22 11.38 -18.06
N ASP A 29 -10.70 11.44 -16.83
CA ASP A 29 -11.59 12.49 -16.36
C ASP A 29 -10.87 13.83 -16.21
N THR A 30 -9.62 13.80 -15.78
CA THR A 30 -8.85 15.00 -15.43
C THR A 30 -7.82 15.42 -16.47
N GLY A 31 -7.45 14.55 -17.40
CA GLY A 31 -6.28 14.74 -18.27
C GLY A 31 -4.94 14.60 -17.56
N TYR A 32 -4.93 14.07 -16.32
CA TYR A 32 -3.69 13.82 -15.59
C TYR A 32 -2.80 12.81 -16.34
N PRO A 33 -1.46 12.96 -16.32
CA PRO A 33 -0.57 12.04 -17.02
C PRO A 33 -0.75 10.59 -16.56
N ALA A 34 -0.97 9.69 -17.52
CA ALA A 34 -1.03 8.27 -17.26
C ALA A 34 0.35 7.70 -16.89
N PRO A 35 0.43 6.57 -16.14
CA PRO A 35 1.69 5.88 -15.89
C PRO A 35 2.43 5.57 -17.19
N GLY A 36 3.73 5.91 -17.25
CA GLY A 36 4.51 5.89 -18.49
C GLY A 36 4.70 4.51 -19.14
N HIS A 37 4.34 3.43 -18.44
CA HIS A 37 4.36 2.07 -18.97
C HIS A 37 3.05 1.65 -19.65
N TRP A 38 2.00 2.50 -19.62
CA TRP A 38 0.74 2.21 -20.30
C TRP A 38 0.85 2.62 -21.78
N PRO A 39 0.69 1.67 -22.73
CA PRO A 39 0.69 2.01 -24.13
C PRO A 39 -0.38 3.05 -24.48
N GLU A 40 0.02 4.13 -25.14
CA GLU A 40 -0.91 5.22 -25.52
C GLU A 40 -1.72 5.81 -24.36
N GLY A 41 -1.19 5.71 -23.13
CA GLY A 41 -1.88 6.18 -21.92
C GLY A 41 -3.06 5.30 -21.49
N ARG A 42 -3.17 4.08 -21.98
CA ARG A 42 -4.26 3.15 -21.68
C ARG A 42 -3.76 1.89 -20.99
N VAL A 43 -4.51 1.41 -20.02
CA VAL A 43 -4.19 0.14 -19.37
C VAL A 43 -4.61 -1.06 -20.24
N SER A 44 -3.79 -2.10 -20.27
CA SER A 44 -4.19 -3.38 -20.85
C SER A 44 -5.35 -3.99 -20.07
N GLN A 45 -6.31 -4.61 -20.77
CA GLN A 45 -7.44 -5.30 -20.15
C GLN A 45 -7.00 -6.39 -19.15
N THR A 46 -5.88 -7.05 -19.43
CA THR A 46 -5.31 -8.08 -18.53
C THR A 46 -4.77 -7.52 -17.23
N LEU A 47 -4.43 -6.23 -17.20
CA LEU A 47 -3.90 -5.55 -16.02
C LEU A 47 -4.93 -4.64 -15.33
N ALA A 48 -6.15 -4.55 -15.86
CA ALA A 48 -7.16 -3.61 -15.38
C ALA A 48 -7.47 -3.77 -13.88
N ASN A 49 -7.50 -5.01 -13.38
CA ASN A 49 -7.77 -5.32 -11.98
C ASN A 49 -6.51 -5.47 -11.11
N HIS A 50 -5.31 -5.30 -11.67
CA HIS A 50 -4.08 -5.27 -10.92
C HIS A 50 -3.92 -3.90 -10.21
N PRO A 51 -3.15 -3.81 -9.12
CA PRO A 51 -2.87 -2.53 -8.47
C PRO A 51 -2.15 -1.59 -9.43
N VAL A 52 -2.46 -0.31 -9.35
CA VAL A 52 -1.71 0.70 -10.09
C VAL A 52 -0.29 0.78 -9.53
N VAL A 53 0.68 0.80 -10.44
CA VAL A 53 2.12 0.89 -10.15
C VAL A 53 2.79 1.92 -11.07
N TYR A 54 4.09 2.20 -10.85
CA TYR A 54 4.79 3.29 -11.54
C TYR A 54 4.16 4.67 -11.31
N VAL A 55 3.49 4.82 -10.18
CA VAL A 55 2.98 6.09 -9.64
C VAL A 55 3.82 6.51 -8.45
N ASP A 56 4.03 7.80 -8.29
CA ASP A 56 4.70 8.37 -7.13
C ASP A 56 3.70 8.96 -6.12
N TRP A 57 4.20 9.58 -5.05
CA TRP A 57 3.34 10.14 -4.03
C TRP A 57 2.47 11.30 -4.55
N HIS A 58 3.00 12.12 -5.45
CA HIS A 58 2.24 13.23 -6.04
C HIS A 58 1.11 12.71 -6.93
N ASP A 59 1.36 11.64 -7.67
CA ASP A 59 0.36 10.96 -8.48
C ASP A 59 -0.77 10.38 -7.62
N ALA A 60 -0.39 9.73 -6.50
CA ALA A 60 -1.36 9.18 -5.54
C ALA A 60 -2.16 10.29 -4.85
N GLN A 61 -1.52 11.41 -4.50
CA GLN A 61 -2.22 12.56 -3.90
C GLN A 61 -3.20 13.20 -4.89
N ALA A 62 -2.82 13.37 -6.17
CA ALA A 62 -3.71 13.90 -7.20
C ALA A 62 -4.95 13.01 -7.39
N PHE A 63 -4.76 11.68 -7.38
CA PHE A 63 -5.89 10.74 -7.36
C PHE A 63 -6.77 10.92 -6.13
N CYS A 64 -6.16 11.03 -4.95
CA CYS A 64 -6.89 11.21 -3.69
C CYS A 64 -7.73 12.49 -3.68
N ASP A 65 -7.19 13.58 -4.21
CA ASP A 65 -7.90 14.87 -4.28
C ASP A 65 -9.08 14.80 -5.25
N TRP A 66 -8.90 14.17 -6.41
CA TRP A 66 -9.98 13.93 -7.37
C TRP A 66 -11.09 13.05 -6.79
N ALA A 67 -10.73 11.95 -6.12
CA ALA A 67 -11.69 10.99 -5.57
C ALA A 67 -12.29 11.41 -4.22
N ASN A 68 -11.87 12.57 -3.64
CA ASN A 68 -12.24 13.04 -2.31
C ASN A 68 -11.95 12.04 -1.19
N VAL A 69 -10.77 11.43 -1.23
CA VAL A 69 -10.25 10.48 -0.25
C VAL A 69 -8.86 10.90 0.23
N LYS A 70 -8.17 10.08 1.06
CA LYS A 70 -6.79 10.32 1.51
C LYS A 70 -5.97 9.04 1.45
N LEU A 71 -4.65 9.17 1.41
CA LEU A 71 -3.77 8.06 1.77
C LEU A 71 -3.93 7.77 3.28
N PRO A 72 -3.89 6.50 3.71
CA PRO A 72 -3.88 6.16 5.12
C PRO A 72 -2.60 6.71 5.78
N THR A 73 -2.69 7.17 7.01
CA THR A 73 -1.50 7.36 7.84
C THR A 73 -0.87 6.01 8.16
N GLU A 74 0.40 5.99 8.55
CA GLU A 74 1.07 4.74 8.93
C GLU A 74 0.35 3.99 10.06
N PRO A 75 -0.13 4.66 11.15
CA PRO A 75 -0.92 3.99 12.17
C PRO A 75 -2.26 3.42 11.68
N GLN A 76 -2.97 4.12 10.79
CA GLN A 76 -4.21 3.61 10.19
C GLN A 76 -3.95 2.34 9.37
N TRP A 77 -2.90 2.36 8.55
CA TRP A 77 -2.50 1.18 7.78
C TRP A 77 -2.14 0.01 8.71
N GLU A 78 -1.30 0.25 9.73
CA GLU A 78 -0.88 -0.79 10.67
C GLU A 78 -2.07 -1.34 11.47
N ARG A 79 -3.02 -0.48 11.89
CA ARG A 79 -4.25 -0.90 12.56
C ARG A 79 -5.11 -1.81 11.67
N ALA A 80 -5.26 -1.47 10.39
CA ALA A 80 -5.99 -2.31 9.44
C ALA A 80 -5.31 -3.67 9.20
N ALA A 81 -3.97 -3.72 9.27
CA ALA A 81 -3.20 -4.94 9.07
C ALA A 81 -3.09 -5.83 10.31
N ARG A 82 -2.98 -5.24 11.51
CA ARG A 82 -2.68 -5.97 12.75
C ARG A 82 -3.86 -6.15 13.69
N SER A 83 -4.99 -5.52 13.40
CA SER A 83 -6.11 -5.43 14.32
C SER A 83 -5.71 -4.89 15.70
N VAL A 84 -6.46 -5.21 16.75
CA VAL A 84 -6.15 -4.87 18.15
C VAL A 84 -5.31 -5.95 18.84
N ASP A 85 -5.22 -7.13 18.28
CA ASP A 85 -4.48 -8.27 18.85
C ASP A 85 -2.97 -8.26 18.51
N GLY A 86 -2.53 -7.35 17.64
CA GLY A 86 -1.13 -7.16 17.32
C GLY A 86 -0.49 -8.30 16.51
N ARG A 87 -1.29 -9.03 15.75
CA ARG A 87 -0.85 -10.17 14.92
C ARG A 87 0.35 -9.86 14.03
N ILE A 88 1.09 -10.91 13.66
CA ILE A 88 2.33 -10.78 12.88
C ILE A 88 2.02 -10.46 11.42
N TRP A 89 1.08 -11.20 10.82
CA TRP A 89 0.58 -10.99 9.44
C TRP A 89 -0.91 -10.64 9.48
N PRO A 90 -1.47 -10.06 8.42
CA PRO A 90 -2.89 -9.68 8.41
C PRO A 90 -3.84 -10.83 8.76
N TRP A 91 -3.55 -12.05 8.34
CA TRP A 91 -4.35 -13.25 8.60
C TRP A 91 -4.08 -13.92 9.96
N GLY A 92 -3.12 -13.43 10.75
CA GLY A 92 -2.77 -14.02 12.07
C GLY A 92 -1.28 -14.29 12.23
N ASN A 93 -0.93 -15.38 12.94
CA ASN A 93 0.45 -15.68 13.32
C ASN A 93 1.04 -16.89 12.60
N ILE A 94 0.32 -17.47 11.65
CA ILE A 94 0.80 -18.60 10.84
C ILE A 94 1.69 -18.07 9.71
N PRO A 95 2.98 -18.45 9.64
CA PRO A 95 3.84 -18.02 8.55
C PRO A 95 3.31 -18.45 7.18
N PRO A 96 3.38 -17.61 6.15
CA PRO A 96 3.02 -18.01 4.80
C PRO A 96 4.09 -18.97 4.26
N ASN A 97 3.79 -20.25 4.22
CA ASN A 97 4.69 -21.28 3.68
C ASN A 97 4.52 -21.49 2.17
N ASP A 98 3.44 -20.97 1.63
CA ASP A 98 3.10 -20.97 0.20
C ASP A 98 2.41 -19.65 -0.19
N ASN A 99 2.22 -19.45 -1.48
CA ASN A 99 1.59 -18.24 -2.01
C ASN A 99 0.05 -18.27 -1.90
N LYS A 100 -0.55 -18.93 -0.89
CA LYS A 100 -2.01 -18.92 -0.68
C LYS A 100 -2.51 -17.67 0.04
N PHE A 101 -1.63 -17.04 0.81
CA PHE A 101 -1.97 -15.87 1.64
C PHE A 101 -1.59 -14.54 0.98
N ALA A 102 -0.59 -14.53 0.10
CA ALA A 102 -0.04 -13.31 -0.46
C ALA A 102 0.78 -13.58 -1.73
N ASN A 103 0.88 -12.60 -2.61
CA ASN A 103 1.80 -12.60 -3.73
C ASN A 103 3.19 -12.12 -3.26
N PHE A 104 4.16 -13.04 -3.15
CA PHE A 104 5.55 -12.74 -2.75
C PHE A 104 6.54 -13.80 -3.25
N GLY A 105 7.83 -13.60 -3.02
CA GLY A 105 8.87 -14.60 -3.32
C GLY A 105 9.25 -14.72 -4.79
N GLN A 106 8.84 -13.77 -5.64
CA GLN A 106 9.07 -13.81 -7.09
C GLN A 106 10.47 -13.32 -7.50
N LYS A 107 11.41 -13.19 -6.55
CA LYS A 107 12.77 -12.73 -6.83
C LYS A 107 13.45 -13.60 -7.88
N GLY A 108 13.92 -12.99 -8.96
CA GLY A 108 14.63 -13.69 -10.05
C GLY A 108 13.73 -14.43 -11.04
N LYS A 109 12.42 -14.44 -10.83
CA LYS A 109 11.42 -14.73 -11.87
C LYS A 109 10.89 -13.41 -12.41
N SER A 110 10.24 -13.40 -13.55
CA SER A 110 9.46 -12.25 -14.03
C SER A 110 8.23 -12.09 -13.09
N GLY A 111 8.50 -11.68 -11.85
CA GLY A 111 7.49 -11.48 -10.83
C GLY A 111 6.62 -10.30 -11.23
N GLU A 112 5.32 -10.47 -11.15
CA GLU A 112 4.33 -9.48 -11.53
C GLU A 112 3.35 -9.26 -10.38
N THR A 113 2.67 -8.13 -10.41
CA THR A 113 1.51 -7.93 -9.56
C THR A 113 0.45 -8.98 -9.87
N SER A 114 -0.40 -9.29 -8.92
CA SER A 114 -1.63 -10.07 -9.12
C SER A 114 -2.85 -9.15 -9.09
N GLU A 115 -3.97 -9.63 -9.62
CA GLU A 115 -5.25 -8.94 -9.42
C GLU A 115 -5.50 -8.70 -7.92
N VAL A 116 -6.07 -7.54 -7.60
CA VAL A 116 -6.39 -7.21 -6.21
C VAL A 116 -7.41 -8.21 -5.65
N GLY A 117 -7.19 -8.61 -4.40
CA GLY A 117 -8.08 -9.57 -3.74
C GLY A 117 -7.92 -11.04 -4.16
N ASN A 118 -6.92 -11.36 -4.96
CA ASN A 118 -6.67 -12.75 -5.41
C ASN A 118 -6.26 -13.70 -4.28
N TYR A 119 -5.96 -13.17 -3.11
CA TYR A 119 -5.51 -13.91 -1.92
C TYR A 119 -6.48 -13.75 -0.74
N PRO A 120 -7.71 -14.31 -0.81
CA PRO A 120 -8.73 -14.10 0.23
C PRO A 120 -8.33 -14.65 1.61
N LEU A 121 -7.47 -15.68 1.67
CA LEU A 121 -6.92 -16.19 2.92
C LEU A 121 -5.95 -15.23 3.59
N GLY A 122 -5.44 -14.25 2.86
CA GLY A 122 -4.56 -13.18 3.35
C GLY A 122 -5.29 -11.99 3.97
N ALA A 123 -6.62 -12.04 4.09
CA ALA A 123 -7.41 -10.96 4.66
C ALA A 123 -7.03 -10.67 6.12
N SER A 124 -7.07 -9.39 6.50
CA SER A 124 -6.99 -8.99 7.90
C SER A 124 -8.29 -9.35 8.66
N ALA A 125 -8.30 -9.17 9.98
CA ALA A 125 -9.51 -9.38 10.79
C ALA A 125 -10.67 -8.49 10.35
N GLU A 126 -10.37 -7.32 9.83
CA GLU A 126 -11.34 -6.36 9.31
C GLU A 126 -11.74 -6.65 7.84
N GLY A 127 -11.22 -7.74 7.25
CA GLY A 127 -11.52 -8.15 5.87
C GLY A 127 -10.78 -7.36 4.80
N VAL A 128 -9.73 -6.59 5.17
CA VAL A 128 -8.90 -5.86 4.21
C VAL A 128 -7.92 -6.82 3.54
N LEU A 129 -7.81 -6.74 2.22
CA LEU A 129 -7.00 -7.64 1.39
C LEU A 129 -5.69 -6.97 0.94
N ASP A 130 -4.73 -7.77 0.49
CA ASP A 130 -3.43 -7.34 -0.05
C ASP A 130 -2.58 -6.47 0.89
N LEU A 131 -2.83 -6.50 2.22
CA LEU A 131 -1.99 -5.81 3.21
C LEU A 131 -0.62 -6.50 3.43
N ALA A 132 -0.37 -7.57 2.70
CA ALA A 132 0.89 -8.30 2.69
C ALA A 132 1.20 -8.80 1.28
N GLY A 133 2.32 -8.38 0.71
CA GLY A 133 2.72 -8.74 -0.66
C GLY A 133 2.02 -7.89 -1.72
N ASN A 134 2.00 -8.37 -2.94
CA ASN A 134 1.55 -7.69 -4.14
C ASN A 134 2.39 -6.42 -4.42
N VAL A 135 2.09 -5.29 -3.80
CA VAL A 135 2.90 -4.07 -3.90
C VAL A 135 3.16 -3.45 -2.52
N TRP A 136 4.29 -2.79 -2.36
CA TRP A 136 4.51 -1.86 -1.26
C TRP A 136 3.49 -0.72 -1.34
N GLU A 137 2.93 -0.33 -0.22
CA GLU A 137 1.91 0.70 -0.14
C GLU A 137 2.47 2.01 0.42
N MET A 138 2.27 3.09 -0.34
CA MET A 138 2.55 4.44 0.14
C MET A 138 1.52 4.84 1.20
N VAL A 139 2.00 5.46 2.27
CA VAL A 139 1.17 6.01 3.34
C VAL A 139 1.46 7.50 3.56
N ALA A 140 0.53 8.21 4.17
CA ALA A 140 0.63 9.64 4.46
C ALA A 140 1.46 9.89 5.76
N SER A 141 2.66 9.32 5.85
CA SER A 141 3.56 9.54 6.98
C SER A 141 5.01 9.56 6.53
N ALA A 142 5.79 10.54 7.00
CA ALA A 142 7.22 10.60 6.81
C ALA A 142 7.93 9.48 7.61
N TYR A 143 9.04 8.98 7.06
CA TYR A 143 9.81 7.92 7.70
C TYR A 143 10.62 8.46 8.88
N ARG A 144 10.05 8.37 10.08
CA ARG A 144 10.71 8.79 11.33
C ARG A 144 10.87 7.62 12.30
N PRO A 145 11.81 7.71 13.27
CA PRO A 145 12.00 6.68 14.29
C PRO A 145 10.72 6.42 15.11
N TYR A 146 10.59 5.22 15.64
CA TYR A 146 9.61 4.87 16.67
C TYR A 146 10.17 5.11 18.09
N PRO A 147 9.31 5.31 19.12
CA PRO A 147 7.86 5.21 19.07
C PRO A 147 7.22 6.30 18.19
N TYR A 148 6.01 6.01 17.69
CA TYR A 148 5.21 6.99 16.96
C TYR A 148 4.88 8.18 17.87
N ARG A 149 4.99 9.38 17.32
CA ARG A 149 4.63 10.64 17.99
C ARG A 149 3.78 11.46 17.03
N SER A 150 2.57 11.84 17.47
CA SER A 150 1.66 12.65 16.66
C SER A 150 2.10 14.11 16.52
N ASP A 151 3.02 14.55 17.39
CA ASP A 151 3.51 15.93 17.51
C ASP A 151 4.88 16.16 16.85
N ASP A 152 5.46 15.15 16.19
CA ASP A 152 6.79 15.28 15.57
C ASP A 152 6.76 15.71 14.09
N GLY A 153 5.57 16.04 13.57
CA GLY A 153 5.38 16.51 12.21
C GLY A 153 5.46 15.42 11.12
N ARG A 154 5.49 14.13 11.49
CA ARG A 154 5.57 13.03 10.49
C ARG A 154 4.41 12.95 9.51
N GLU A 155 3.30 13.60 9.83
CA GLU A 155 2.12 13.69 8.96
C GLU A 155 2.03 15.04 8.23
N ASP A 156 2.98 15.94 8.46
CA ASP A 156 3.18 17.13 7.64
C ASP A 156 4.08 16.78 6.45
N LEU A 157 3.47 16.45 5.33
CA LEU A 157 4.17 16.04 4.11
C LEU A 157 4.57 17.22 3.20
N SER A 158 4.53 18.45 3.69
CA SER A 158 5.05 19.62 2.97
C SER A 158 6.57 19.56 2.81
N LEU A 159 7.28 18.93 3.75
CA LEU A 159 8.72 18.76 3.73
C LEU A 159 9.15 17.68 2.73
N ASP A 160 10.33 17.83 2.14
CA ASP A 160 10.94 16.84 1.24
C ASP A 160 11.59 15.69 2.04
N GLU A 161 10.76 14.95 2.76
CA GLU A 161 11.17 13.78 3.55
C GLU A 161 10.84 12.48 2.82
N GLN A 162 11.54 11.41 3.22
CA GLN A 162 11.18 10.06 2.75
C GLN A 162 9.88 9.61 3.40
N LEU A 163 9.03 8.97 2.61
CA LEU A 163 7.76 8.41 3.05
C LEU A 163 7.90 6.97 3.51
N VAL A 164 7.03 6.58 4.42
CA VAL A 164 6.89 5.18 4.80
C VAL A 164 6.22 4.37 3.71
N LEU A 165 6.76 3.18 3.46
CA LEU A 165 6.14 2.11 2.69
C LEU A 165 5.82 0.93 3.61
N ARG A 166 4.67 0.28 3.36
CA ARG A 166 4.16 -0.83 4.17
C ARG A 166 3.78 -2.05 3.30
N GLY A 167 3.71 -3.25 3.93
CA GLY A 167 3.12 -4.45 3.35
C GLY A 167 4.06 -5.40 2.62
N GLY A 168 5.20 -4.95 2.12
CA GLY A 168 6.01 -5.78 1.22
C GLY A 168 5.44 -5.83 -0.18
N SER A 169 6.01 -6.63 -1.08
CA SER A 169 5.57 -6.75 -2.46
C SER A 169 5.81 -8.16 -3.03
N PHE A 170 5.37 -8.41 -4.26
CA PHE A 170 5.69 -9.63 -5.01
C PHE A 170 7.20 -9.90 -5.08
N PHE A 171 8.00 -8.85 -5.03
CA PHE A 171 9.47 -8.93 -5.08
C PHE A 171 10.12 -9.25 -3.73
N SER A 172 9.36 -9.27 -2.63
CA SER A 172 9.86 -9.59 -1.28
C SER A 172 10.32 -11.05 -1.20
N PRO A 173 11.62 -11.33 -1.00
CA PRO A 173 12.17 -12.68 -1.15
C PRO A 173 11.86 -13.61 0.03
N HIS A 174 11.34 -13.09 1.13
CA HIS A 174 11.14 -13.84 2.37
C HIS A 174 9.93 -13.36 3.15
N PRO A 175 9.12 -14.24 3.77
CA PRO A 175 7.94 -13.89 4.57
C PRO A 175 8.14 -12.82 5.63
N ARG A 176 9.35 -12.68 6.17
CA ARG A 176 9.67 -11.65 7.18
C ARG A 176 9.38 -10.22 6.68
N TYR A 177 9.47 -9.97 5.37
CA TYR A 177 9.20 -8.65 4.78
C TYR A 177 7.70 -8.34 4.66
N LEU A 178 6.84 -9.37 4.84
CA LEU A 178 5.38 -9.26 4.80
C LEU A 178 4.74 -9.04 6.18
N ARG A 179 5.56 -9.03 7.25
CA ARG A 179 5.02 -8.77 8.59
C ARG A 179 4.39 -7.39 8.62
N ALA A 180 3.22 -7.28 9.21
CA ALA A 180 2.48 -6.03 9.31
C ALA A 180 3.25 -4.90 10.02
N SER A 181 4.28 -5.24 10.83
CA SER A 181 5.17 -4.27 11.49
C SER A 181 6.37 -3.84 10.66
N VAL A 182 6.59 -4.42 9.48
CA VAL A 182 7.73 -4.05 8.62
C VAL A 182 7.48 -2.70 7.98
N ARG A 183 8.51 -1.89 7.99
CA ARG A 183 8.57 -0.56 7.38
C ARG A 183 9.65 -0.53 6.31
N SER A 184 9.39 0.14 5.23
CA SER A 184 10.39 0.58 4.26
C SER A 184 10.20 2.06 4.00
N MET A 185 11.01 2.64 3.14
CA MET A 185 10.96 4.07 2.82
C MET A 185 11.16 4.31 1.33
N SER A 186 10.61 5.42 0.85
CA SER A 186 10.78 5.88 -0.53
C SER A 186 10.81 7.40 -0.59
N PHE A 187 11.50 7.95 -1.58
CA PHE A 187 11.33 9.35 -1.95
C PHE A 187 9.98 9.58 -2.60
N LYS A 188 9.39 10.76 -2.41
CA LYS A 188 8.09 11.15 -2.95
C LYS A 188 7.99 11.02 -4.47
N THR A 189 9.09 11.21 -5.18
CA THR A 189 9.16 11.19 -6.64
C THR A 189 9.50 9.81 -7.24
N ARG A 190 9.58 8.78 -6.39
CA ARG A 190 10.02 7.46 -6.83
C ARG A 190 8.86 6.64 -7.39
N ARG A 191 8.93 6.27 -8.68
CA ARG A 191 8.01 5.36 -9.36
C ARG A 191 8.65 3.98 -9.53
N ARG A 192 7.95 2.91 -9.15
CA ARG A 192 8.41 1.51 -9.25
C ARG A 192 7.25 0.58 -9.62
N ASP A 193 7.59 -0.56 -10.22
CA ASP A 193 6.69 -1.66 -10.59
C ASP A 193 6.08 -2.41 -9.40
N HIS A 194 6.59 -2.18 -8.21
CA HIS A 194 6.21 -2.85 -6.97
C HIS A 194 5.80 -1.85 -5.87
N ILE A 195 5.47 -0.61 -6.22
CA ILE A 195 4.93 0.42 -5.30
C ILE A 195 3.59 0.90 -5.85
N GLY A 196 2.57 0.87 -5.01
CA GLY A 196 1.23 1.36 -5.27
C GLY A 196 0.62 1.98 -4.01
N PHE A 197 -0.70 2.03 -3.91
CA PHE A 197 -1.37 2.64 -2.75
C PHE A 197 -2.81 2.15 -2.57
N ARG A 198 -3.34 2.38 -1.39
CA ARG A 198 -4.78 2.33 -1.06
C ARG A 198 -5.20 3.62 -0.42
N VAL A 199 -6.50 3.80 -0.17
CA VAL A 199 -7.06 5.04 0.36
C VAL A 199 -7.94 4.80 1.57
N VAL A 200 -8.13 5.88 2.34
CA VAL A 200 -9.10 6.00 3.44
C VAL A 200 -10.09 7.11 3.13
N GLU A 201 -11.28 7.03 3.71
CA GLU A 201 -12.28 8.12 3.65
C GLU A 201 -11.72 9.41 4.29
N ARG A 202 -12.10 10.56 3.77
CA ARG A 202 -11.73 11.88 4.34
C ARG A 202 -12.43 12.12 5.67
#